data_d5139ebdf8c269e184d61535289b0897
#
_entry.id   d5139ebdf8c269e184d61535289b0897
#
_cell.length_a   1.000
_cell.length_b   1.000
_cell.length_c   1.000
_cell.angle_alpha   90.00
_cell.angle_beta   90.00
_cell.angle_gamma   90.00
#
_symmetry.space_group_name_H-M   'P 1'
#
loop_
_entity.id
_entity.type
_entity.pdbx_description
1 polymer ?
#
loop_
_entity_poly.entity_id
_entity_poly.type
_entity_poly.pdbx_seq_one_letter_code
_entity_poly.pdbx_strand_id
1 'polypeptide(L)'
;MADKKDINKGNETSKILWYLYWGFILASIVLLGQIINLKVFWEADSETEKYFRPKKRQEIIKPERGAILDHKGKIIAVSTPMYDIYMDCTVMKSVYAKDKKNGKKLENDWKEKAKKLAVALPSVLEKDGKDASHYTKLILGGRNLNRQYVSIAKGIDHETLLKIKTLPLFNEGSYKGGLIVDREDTRQYPYKSLARSVVGYVKNNDDKNVSRRRGIESKYDYYLHGENGSEWKRITDNKGTIKDPDSAAVAVIDGKDIKTTLDIDIQDIADRALRRQIEPEMDIDGGCVIIMEVETGAVRAMVNLNRNSDGSLSESYNLAIARAGEPGSVLKTATLMTLIEDGHVSLDDKIETNHGKMANVKDDETIKRYERNNKTDRIPVIDGFKLSSNYVFRYLVKQNYGKNPEQYISRLYEYKLGDAFEFELDGFAKATLPDPKAKGWSPTDLIQVAIGYSATETPLHVVTFYNAVANKGKMMKPYLVESIEKDGEVIKRFKP
;
A
#
# COMPACT_ATOMS: atom_id res chain seq x y z
N MET A 1 -65.85 90.05 -7.98
CA MET A 1 -65.21 89.43 -9.16
C MET A 1 -63.94 88.66 -8.84
N ALA A 2 -63.74 88.21 -7.58
CA ALA A 2 -62.55 87.47 -7.16
C ALA A 2 -62.72 85.94 -7.11
N ASP A 3 -63.97 85.44 -7.09
CA ASP A 3 -64.24 84.03 -6.83
C ASP A 3 -64.23 83.06 -8.05
N LYS A 4 -64.15 83.62 -9.28
CA LYS A 4 -64.11 82.71 -10.49
C LYS A 4 -62.69 82.38 -10.93
N LYS A 5 -61.64 83.02 -10.44
CA LYS A 5 -60.23 82.70 -10.81
C LYS A 5 -59.61 81.52 -10.02
N ASP A 6 -60.05 81.36 -8.78
CA ASP A 6 -59.52 80.27 -7.91
C ASP A 6 -60.14 78.87 -8.20
N ILE A 7 -61.41 78.83 -8.63
CA ILE A 7 -62.11 77.59 -9.05
C ILE A 7 -61.49 77.00 -10.36
N ASN A 8 -61.00 77.89 -11.26
CA ASN A 8 -60.37 77.39 -12.48
C ASN A 8 -58.92 76.84 -12.25
N LYS A 9 -58.18 77.38 -11.31
CA LYS A 9 -56.85 76.83 -10.92
C LYS A 9 -56.93 75.52 -10.25
N GLY A 10 -57.95 75.24 -9.37
CA GLY A 10 -58.19 73.93 -8.75
C GLY A 10 -58.56 72.83 -9.73
N ASN A 11 -59.24 73.23 -10.84
CA ASN A 11 -59.66 72.26 -11.85
C ASN A 11 -58.50 71.87 -12.80
N GLU A 12 -57.55 72.84 -13.07
CA GLU A 12 -56.38 72.49 -13.86
C GLU A 12 -55.35 71.66 -13.10
N THR A 13 -55.11 71.99 -11.82
CA THR A 13 -54.25 71.13 -10.96
C THR A 13 -54.82 69.72 -10.79
N SER A 14 -56.10 69.59 -10.65
CA SER A 14 -56.79 68.29 -10.56
C SER A 14 -56.62 67.46 -11.86
N LYS A 15 -56.69 68.12 -13.05
CA LYS A 15 -56.46 67.49 -14.36
C LYS A 15 -54.99 67.04 -14.51
N ILE A 16 -54.04 67.87 -14.09
CA ILE A 16 -52.59 67.57 -14.14
C ILE A 16 -52.30 66.38 -13.22
N LEU A 17 -52.85 66.35 -12.00
CA LEU A 17 -52.72 65.21 -11.07
C LEU A 17 -53.33 63.91 -11.65
N TRP A 18 -54.49 64.03 -12.34
CA TRP A 18 -55.14 62.88 -12.99
C TRP A 18 -54.30 62.35 -14.16
N TYR A 19 -53.70 63.19 -15.01
CA TYR A 19 -52.79 62.75 -16.07
C TYR A 19 -51.48 62.17 -15.50
N LEU A 20 -50.92 62.69 -14.43
CA LEU A 20 -49.78 62.09 -13.73
C LEU A 20 -50.08 60.75 -13.17
N TYR A 21 -51.23 60.56 -12.53
CA TYR A 21 -51.69 59.27 -12.01
C TYR A 21 -51.78 58.20 -13.11
N TRP A 22 -52.42 58.52 -14.23
CA TRP A 22 -52.47 57.60 -15.35
C TRP A 22 -51.14 57.37 -16.02
N GLY A 23 -50.27 58.34 -16.05
CA GLY A 23 -48.91 58.24 -16.51
C GLY A 23 -48.10 57.24 -15.67
N PHE A 24 -48.23 57.29 -14.34
CA PHE A 24 -47.60 56.32 -13.44
C PHE A 24 -48.17 54.92 -13.61
N ILE A 25 -49.46 54.76 -13.76
CA ILE A 25 -50.10 53.46 -14.03
C ILE A 25 -49.57 52.88 -15.35
N LEU A 26 -49.53 53.66 -16.40
CA LEU A 26 -49.00 53.22 -17.70
C LEU A 26 -47.55 52.82 -17.61
N ALA A 27 -46.71 53.64 -16.93
CA ALA A 27 -45.32 53.32 -16.71
C ALA A 27 -45.12 52.01 -15.89
N SER A 28 -45.99 51.79 -14.87
CA SER A 28 -45.96 50.57 -14.08
C SER A 28 -46.35 49.33 -14.89
N ILE A 29 -47.35 49.44 -15.78
CA ILE A 29 -47.76 48.38 -16.70
C ILE A 29 -46.66 48.04 -17.70
N VAL A 30 -45.95 49.05 -18.24
CA VAL A 30 -44.81 48.86 -19.14
C VAL A 30 -43.67 48.17 -18.43
N LEU A 31 -43.35 48.62 -17.22
CA LEU A 31 -42.28 47.97 -16.38
C LEU A 31 -42.65 46.53 -16.05
N LEU A 32 -43.88 46.25 -15.66
CA LEU A 32 -44.35 44.85 -15.42
C LEU A 32 -44.28 44.01 -16.70
N GLY A 33 -44.69 44.57 -17.84
CA GLY A 33 -44.53 43.88 -19.13
C GLY A 33 -43.10 43.60 -19.50
N GLN A 34 -42.19 44.53 -19.22
CA GLN A 34 -40.71 44.32 -19.41
C GLN A 34 -40.16 43.25 -18.46
N ILE A 35 -40.56 43.22 -17.19
CA ILE A 35 -40.16 42.24 -16.22
C ILE A 35 -40.68 40.82 -16.65
N ILE A 36 -41.91 40.73 -17.11
CA ILE A 36 -42.47 39.49 -17.64
C ILE A 36 -41.73 39.04 -18.90
N ASN A 37 -41.43 39.94 -19.81
CA ASN A 37 -40.69 39.67 -21.02
C ASN A 37 -39.27 39.15 -20.70
N LEU A 38 -38.56 39.80 -19.77
CA LEU A 38 -37.24 39.38 -19.28
C LEU A 38 -37.29 38.05 -18.56
N LYS A 39 -38.36 37.72 -17.83
CA LYS A 39 -38.45 36.49 -17.05
C LYS A 39 -38.93 35.29 -17.85
N VAL A 40 -39.79 35.50 -18.85
CA VAL A 40 -40.50 34.41 -19.55
C VAL A 40 -40.02 34.22 -20.98
N PHE A 41 -39.68 35.30 -21.69
CA PHE A 41 -39.40 35.27 -23.13
C PHE A 41 -37.98 35.63 -23.51
N TRP A 42 -37.20 36.24 -22.57
CA TRP A 42 -35.83 36.61 -22.90
C TRP A 42 -34.92 35.43 -22.78
N GLU A 43 -34.31 34.99 -23.85
CA GLU A 43 -33.22 34.04 -23.90
C GLU A 43 -31.90 34.85 -24.09
N ALA A 44 -30.94 34.58 -23.21
CA ALA A 44 -29.63 35.21 -23.33
C ALA A 44 -28.93 34.75 -24.61
N ASP A 45 -28.37 35.68 -25.37
CA ASP A 45 -27.51 35.32 -26.49
C ASP A 45 -26.26 34.60 -25.98
N SER A 46 -25.56 33.87 -26.86
CA SER A 46 -24.41 33.05 -26.49
C SER A 46 -23.26 33.81 -25.83
N GLU A 47 -23.13 35.14 -26.07
CA GLU A 47 -22.13 35.97 -25.41
C GLU A 47 -22.60 36.38 -24.01
N THR A 48 -23.84 36.82 -23.86
CA THR A 48 -24.43 37.20 -22.58
C THR A 48 -24.51 36.00 -21.64
N GLU A 49 -24.87 34.81 -22.15
CA GLU A 49 -24.91 33.56 -21.39
C GLU A 49 -23.54 33.19 -20.78
N LYS A 50 -22.43 33.42 -21.49
CA LYS A 50 -21.07 33.21 -20.97
C LYS A 50 -20.74 34.08 -19.75
N TYR A 51 -21.29 35.31 -19.65
CA TYR A 51 -21.08 36.19 -18.50
C TYR A 51 -21.91 35.76 -17.28
N PHE A 52 -23.10 35.20 -17.48
CA PHE A 52 -24.02 34.80 -16.41
C PHE A 52 -23.86 33.35 -15.98
N ARG A 53 -23.21 32.47 -16.80
CA ARG A 53 -22.93 31.11 -16.36
C ARG A 53 -21.90 31.13 -15.22
N PRO A 54 -22.26 30.63 -14.04
CA PRO A 54 -21.30 30.52 -12.94
C PRO A 54 -20.14 29.62 -13.38
N LYS A 55 -18.94 30.13 -13.22
CA LYS A 55 -17.74 29.30 -13.46
C LYS A 55 -17.79 28.12 -12.51
N LYS A 56 -17.84 26.91 -13.05
CA LYS A 56 -17.87 25.67 -12.31
C LYS A 56 -16.52 24.97 -12.40
N ARG A 57 -16.10 24.35 -11.30
CA ARG A 57 -14.92 23.48 -11.24
C ARG A 57 -15.34 22.13 -10.67
N GLN A 58 -14.96 21.07 -11.35
CA GLN A 58 -15.10 19.72 -10.80
C GLN A 58 -13.96 19.47 -9.82
N GLU A 59 -14.30 19.07 -8.62
CA GLU A 59 -13.36 18.62 -7.60
C GLU A 59 -13.48 17.11 -7.46
N ILE A 60 -12.34 16.42 -7.58
CA ILE A 60 -12.25 14.98 -7.40
C ILE A 60 -12.11 14.70 -5.90
N ILE A 61 -12.97 13.85 -5.35
CA ILE A 61 -12.90 13.38 -3.98
C ILE A 61 -12.20 12.02 -4.03
N LYS A 62 -11.00 11.94 -3.46
CA LYS A 62 -10.24 10.69 -3.39
C LYS A 62 -10.83 9.79 -2.31
N PRO A 63 -10.93 8.46 -2.57
CA PRO A 63 -11.36 7.49 -1.56
C PRO A 63 -10.28 7.27 -0.51
N GLU A 64 -10.67 6.84 0.66
CA GLU A 64 -9.75 6.30 1.66
C GLU A 64 -9.31 4.89 1.24
N ARG A 65 -7.99 4.64 1.24
CA ARG A 65 -7.45 3.32 0.91
C ARG A 65 -7.68 2.38 2.08
N GLY A 66 -8.25 1.19 1.83
CA GLY A 66 -8.53 0.17 2.82
C GLY A 66 -7.28 -0.26 3.61
N ALA A 67 -7.46 -0.73 4.84
CA ALA A 67 -6.40 -1.20 5.70
C ALA A 67 -5.94 -2.62 5.31
N ILE A 68 -4.71 -2.98 5.72
CA ILE A 68 -4.24 -4.37 5.74
C ILE A 68 -4.12 -4.77 7.20
N LEU A 69 -4.79 -5.86 7.56
CA LEU A 69 -4.90 -6.36 8.92
C LEU A 69 -4.21 -7.72 9.06
N ASP A 70 -3.70 -8.02 10.24
CA ASP A 70 -3.31 -9.37 10.59
C ASP A 70 -4.54 -10.25 10.89
N HIS A 71 -4.35 -11.53 11.17
CA HIS A 71 -5.46 -12.46 11.43
C HIS A 71 -6.25 -12.14 12.71
N LYS A 72 -5.67 -11.36 13.63
CA LYS A 72 -6.31 -10.89 14.88
C LYS A 72 -6.96 -9.51 14.72
N GLY A 73 -6.85 -8.87 13.54
CA GLY A 73 -7.35 -7.52 13.27
C GLY A 73 -6.37 -6.40 13.64
N LYS A 74 -5.10 -6.70 13.96
CA LYS A 74 -4.08 -5.66 14.16
C LYS A 74 -3.73 -5.01 12.84
N ILE A 75 -3.58 -3.70 12.83
CA ILE A 75 -3.33 -2.90 11.62
C ILE A 75 -1.87 -3.06 11.20
N ILE A 76 -1.62 -3.67 10.04
CA ILE A 76 -0.29 -3.76 9.41
C ILE A 76 -0.02 -2.57 8.48
N ALA A 77 -1.04 -2.11 7.75
CA ALA A 77 -0.96 -0.93 6.91
C ALA A 77 -2.28 -0.17 6.93
N VAL A 78 -2.23 1.17 7.06
CA VAL A 78 -3.41 2.04 7.07
C VAL A 78 -3.09 3.36 6.39
N SER A 79 -4.08 3.99 5.77
CA SER A 79 -3.97 5.35 5.26
C SER A 79 -4.43 6.32 6.32
N THR A 80 -3.61 7.33 6.61
CA THR A 80 -3.94 8.42 7.53
C THR A 80 -3.91 9.74 6.79
N PRO A 81 -4.90 10.63 7.02
CA PRO A 81 -4.87 11.95 6.43
C PRO A 81 -3.70 12.76 7.01
N MET A 82 -2.86 13.25 6.12
CA MET A 82 -1.81 14.21 6.40
C MET A 82 -2.12 15.51 5.68
N TYR A 83 -1.56 16.60 6.13
CA TYR A 83 -1.87 17.92 5.60
C TYR A 83 -0.61 18.67 5.23
N ASP A 84 -0.60 19.20 4.03
CA ASP A 84 0.39 20.15 3.56
C ASP A 84 -0.15 21.57 3.76
N ILE A 85 0.65 22.42 4.38
CA ILE A 85 0.29 23.79 4.70
C ILE A 85 1.02 24.73 3.77
N TYR A 86 0.24 25.51 3.06
CA TYR A 86 0.73 26.59 2.22
C TYR A 86 0.11 27.93 2.65
N MET A 87 0.73 29.00 2.19
CA MET A 87 0.27 30.35 2.47
C MET A 87 0.17 31.16 1.19
N ASP A 88 -0.99 31.77 0.96
CA ASP A 88 -1.13 32.87 0.00
C ASP A 88 -0.67 34.17 0.63
N CYS A 89 0.53 34.60 0.30
CA CYS A 89 1.09 35.84 0.80
C CYS A 89 0.51 37.07 0.11
N THR A 90 -0.39 36.96 -0.88
CA THR A 90 -0.96 38.10 -1.62
C THR A 90 -2.33 38.51 -1.09
N VAL A 91 -2.91 37.77 -0.14
CA VAL A 91 -4.23 38.04 0.42
C VAL A 91 -4.35 39.50 0.88
N MET A 92 -5.51 40.10 0.58
CA MET A 92 -5.85 41.49 0.92
C MET A 92 -4.93 42.57 0.36
N LYS A 93 -3.79 42.26 -0.31
CA LYS A 93 -2.81 43.23 -0.79
C LYS A 93 -3.42 44.24 -1.77
N SER A 94 -4.25 43.77 -2.71
CA SER A 94 -4.95 44.62 -3.67
C SER A 94 -6.02 45.52 -3.00
N VAL A 95 -6.67 45.04 -1.95
CA VAL A 95 -7.66 45.76 -1.16
C VAL A 95 -6.97 46.90 -0.41
N TYR A 96 -5.84 46.59 0.27
CA TYR A 96 -5.05 47.59 0.99
C TYR A 96 -4.47 48.66 0.06
N ALA A 97 -4.01 48.28 -1.13
CA ALA A 97 -3.51 49.25 -2.12
C ALA A 97 -4.57 50.21 -2.63
N LYS A 98 -5.84 49.82 -2.66
CA LYS A 98 -6.96 50.68 -3.07
C LYS A 98 -7.45 51.63 -1.97
N ASP A 99 -7.21 51.28 -0.70
CA ASP A 99 -7.59 52.13 0.44
C ASP A 99 -6.56 53.23 0.67
N LYS A 100 -6.82 54.42 0.06
CA LYS A 100 -5.96 55.59 0.15
C LYS A 100 -5.78 56.13 1.58
N LYS A 101 -6.75 55.85 2.49
CA LYS A 101 -6.74 56.42 3.85
C LYS A 101 -6.00 55.51 4.84
N ASN A 102 -6.28 54.19 4.83
CA ASN A 102 -5.79 53.26 5.83
C ASN A 102 -4.87 52.18 5.26
N GLY A 103 -4.69 52.06 3.93
CA GLY A 103 -4.01 50.97 3.28
C GLY A 103 -2.59 50.69 3.79
N LYS A 104 -1.78 51.72 4.03
CA LYS A 104 -0.42 51.59 4.61
C LYS A 104 -0.46 51.02 6.04
N LYS A 105 -1.43 51.43 6.85
CA LYS A 105 -1.61 50.93 8.22
C LYS A 105 -2.01 49.45 8.18
N LEU A 106 -2.98 49.07 7.37
CA LEU A 106 -3.44 47.69 7.20
C LEU A 106 -2.33 46.76 6.68
N GLU A 107 -1.50 47.24 5.76
CA GLU A 107 -0.34 46.48 5.26
C GLU A 107 0.71 46.26 6.38
N ASN A 108 0.96 47.25 7.22
CA ASN A 108 1.87 47.15 8.35
C ASN A 108 1.30 46.18 9.42
N ASP A 109 0.01 46.29 9.73
CA ASP A 109 -0.68 45.38 10.66
C ASP A 109 -0.60 43.94 10.18
N TRP A 110 -0.78 43.69 8.88
CA TRP A 110 -0.59 42.39 8.28
C TRP A 110 0.85 41.86 8.48
N LYS A 111 1.87 42.71 8.21
CA LYS A 111 3.29 42.35 8.39
C LYS A 111 3.62 42.04 9.86
N GLU A 112 3.07 42.75 10.80
CA GLU A 112 3.25 42.45 12.23
C GLU A 112 2.60 41.14 12.65
N LYS A 113 1.38 40.85 12.14
CA LYS A 113 0.74 39.55 12.33
C LYS A 113 1.56 38.42 11.70
N ALA A 114 2.12 38.61 10.51
CA ALA A 114 2.98 37.65 9.82
C ALA A 114 4.27 37.37 10.61
N LYS A 115 4.89 38.38 11.24
CA LYS A 115 6.03 38.17 12.15
C LYS A 115 5.62 37.36 13.39
N LYS A 116 4.47 37.67 14.01
CA LYS A 116 3.95 36.87 15.14
C LYS A 116 3.68 35.41 14.75
N LEU A 117 3.10 35.18 13.57
CA LEU A 117 2.94 33.83 13.00
C LEU A 117 4.31 33.13 12.86
N ALA A 118 5.31 33.81 12.25
CA ALA A 118 6.64 33.25 12.06
C ALA A 118 7.35 32.88 13.37
N VAL A 119 7.10 33.64 14.45
CA VAL A 119 7.61 33.32 15.80
C VAL A 119 6.89 32.12 16.42
N ALA A 120 5.60 31.95 16.16
CA ALA A 120 4.80 30.88 16.73
C ALA A 120 4.95 29.53 15.99
N LEU A 121 5.25 29.53 14.70
CA LEU A 121 5.38 28.30 13.89
C LEU A 121 6.39 27.30 14.42
N PRO A 122 7.63 27.66 14.85
CA PRO A 122 8.61 26.70 15.37
C PRO A 122 8.12 25.89 16.56
N SER A 123 7.31 26.47 17.46
CA SER A 123 6.77 25.75 18.62
C SER A 123 5.72 24.71 18.28
N VAL A 124 5.10 24.80 17.09
CA VAL A 124 4.09 23.84 16.62
C VAL A 124 4.71 22.86 15.62
N LEU A 125 5.78 23.28 14.91
CA LEU A 125 6.46 22.49 13.88
C LEU A 125 7.87 22.07 14.34
N GLU A 126 7.99 21.61 15.59
CA GLU A 126 9.30 21.26 16.21
C GLU A 126 10.14 20.28 15.37
N LYS A 127 9.47 19.32 14.69
CA LYS A 127 10.14 18.31 13.86
C LYS A 127 10.86 18.88 12.63
N ASP A 128 10.46 20.07 12.17
CA ASP A 128 11.04 20.69 10.96
C ASP A 128 12.41 21.36 11.21
N GLY A 129 12.77 21.59 12.47
CA GLY A 129 14.04 22.18 12.87
C GLY A 129 14.29 23.60 12.35
N LYS A 130 13.24 24.29 11.87
CA LYS A 130 13.30 25.65 11.30
C LYS A 130 13.01 26.68 12.36
N ASP A 131 13.73 27.80 12.33
CA ASP A 131 13.59 28.89 13.29
C ASP A 131 12.61 30.00 12.80
N ALA A 132 12.29 30.93 13.71
CA ALA A 132 11.45 32.08 13.42
C ALA A 132 12.02 32.97 12.29
N SER A 133 13.33 33.03 12.14
CA SER A 133 14.01 33.80 11.08
C SER A 133 13.74 33.22 9.71
N HIS A 134 13.75 31.88 9.59
CA HIS A 134 13.41 31.15 8.37
C HIS A 134 11.98 31.51 7.93
N TYR A 135 10.98 31.35 8.81
CA TYR A 135 9.58 31.61 8.48
C TYR A 135 9.33 33.10 8.19
N THR A 136 10.02 34.00 8.90
CA THR A 136 9.93 35.44 8.64
C THR A 136 10.39 35.78 7.22
N LYS A 137 11.56 35.27 6.80
CA LYS A 137 12.07 35.45 5.43
C LYS A 137 11.13 34.84 4.40
N LEU A 138 10.61 33.65 4.68
CA LEU A 138 9.71 32.91 3.79
C LEU A 138 8.41 33.70 3.53
N ILE A 139 7.73 34.15 4.58
CA ILE A 139 6.42 34.82 4.50
C ILE A 139 6.55 36.23 3.97
N LEU A 140 7.47 37.04 4.54
CA LEU A 140 7.65 38.43 4.06
C LEU A 140 8.28 38.50 2.66
N GLY A 141 9.19 37.54 2.34
CA GLY A 141 9.72 37.37 1.00
C GLY A 141 8.63 37.00 0.00
N GLY A 142 7.75 36.06 0.37
CA GLY A 142 6.58 35.69 -0.41
C GLY A 142 5.64 36.88 -0.68
N ARG A 143 5.40 37.72 0.35
CA ARG A 143 4.61 38.96 0.23
C ARG A 143 5.21 39.92 -0.78
N ASN A 144 6.53 40.15 -0.70
CA ASN A 144 7.24 41.06 -1.60
C ASN A 144 7.24 40.54 -3.06
N LEU A 145 7.40 39.24 -3.26
CA LEU A 145 7.44 38.60 -4.56
C LEU A 145 6.05 38.21 -5.11
N ASN A 146 4.96 38.62 -4.43
CA ASN A 146 3.57 38.25 -4.79
C ASN A 146 3.34 36.75 -4.99
N ARG A 147 3.92 35.91 -4.13
CA ARG A 147 3.71 34.45 -4.19
C ARG A 147 2.37 34.08 -3.55
N GLN A 148 1.56 33.35 -4.30
CA GLN A 148 0.25 32.84 -3.83
C GLN A 148 0.30 31.45 -3.19
N TYR A 149 1.42 30.75 -3.32
CA TYR A 149 1.55 29.36 -2.84
C TYR A 149 2.95 29.16 -2.23
N VAL A 150 3.08 29.52 -0.97
CA VAL A 150 4.33 29.42 -0.22
C VAL A 150 4.22 28.22 0.73
N SER A 151 5.07 27.20 0.57
CA SER A 151 5.07 26.03 1.42
C SER A 151 5.56 26.37 2.84
N ILE A 152 4.72 26.15 3.84
CA ILE A 152 5.02 26.40 5.26
C ILE A 152 5.44 25.09 5.94
N ALA A 153 4.65 24.03 5.80
CA ALA A 153 4.92 22.71 6.34
C ALA A 153 4.35 21.64 5.44
N LYS A 154 4.89 20.44 5.50
CA LYS A 154 4.39 19.27 4.77
C LYS A 154 4.20 18.09 5.69
N GLY A 155 3.17 17.27 5.37
CA GLY A 155 2.95 15.99 6.02
C GLY A 155 2.66 16.12 7.53
N ILE A 156 1.91 17.14 7.95
CA ILE A 156 1.50 17.31 9.35
C ILE A 156 0.22 16.53 9.65
N ASP A 157 0.08 16.07 10.87
CA ASP A 157 -1.11 15.39 11.35
C ASP A 157 -2.27 16.38 11.66
N HIS A 158 -3.46 15.82 11.93
CA HIS A 158 -4.65 16.62 12.20
C HIS A 158 -4.54 17.46 13.47
N GLU A 159 -3.87 16.97 14.51
CA GLU A 159 -3.68 17.71 15.77
C GLU A 159 -2.82 18.95 15.53
N THR A 160 -1.71 18.79 14.82
CA THR A 160 -0.82 19.88 14.42
C THR A 160 -1.54 20.91 13.53
N LEU A 161 -2.38 20.43 12.58
CA LEU A 161 -3.21 21.32 11.77
C LEU A 161 -4.15 22.18 12.61
N LEU A 162 -4.80 21.58 13.61
CA LEU A 162 -5.70 22.34 14.52
C LEU A 162 -4.91 23.43 15.25
N LYS A 163 -3.71 23.12 15.76
CA LYS A 163 -2.83 24.12 16.41
C LYS A 163 -2.44 25.24 15.43
N ILE A 164 -2.07 24.91 14.20
CA ILE A 164 -1.71 25.91 13.16
C ILE A 164 -2.89 26.84 12.86
N LYS A 165 -4.11 26.32 12.78
CA LYS A 165 -5.32 27.14 12.52
C LYS A 165 -5.59 28.18 13.61
N THR A 166 -5.07 28.01 14.83
CA THR A 166 -5.23 29.00 15.91
C THR A 166 -4.17 30.09 15.92
N LEU A 167 -3.09 29.93 15.13
CA LEU A 167 -1.99 30.89 15.10
C LEU A 167 -2.40 32.24 14.54
N PRO A 168 -1.71 33.33 14.94
CA PRO A 168 -1.94 34.68 14.40
C PRO A 168 -1.94 34.69 12.89
N LEU A 169 -2.81 35.43 12.26
CA LEU A 169 -3.05 35.51 10.83
C LEU A 169 -3.78 34.27 10.27
N PHE A 170 -3.32 33.06 10.57
CA PHE A 170 -3.99 31.82 10.12
C PHE A 170 -5.36 31.61 10.74
N ASN A 171 -5.60 32.13 11.94
CA ASN A 171 -6.92 32.13 12.58
C ASN A 171 -7.97 33.01 11.85
N GLU A 172 -7.52 33.86 10.91
CA GLU A 172 -8.40 34.64 10.04
C GLU A 172 -8.86 33.88 8.78
N GLY A 173 -8.44 32.62 8.64
CA GLY A 173 -8.81 31.70 7.57
C GLY A 173 -8.10 31.97 6.24
N SER A 174 -8.55 31.30 5.18
CA SER A 174 -7.90 31.37 3.86
C SER A 174 -8.00 32.73 3.20
N TYR A 175 -9.14 33.43 3.36
CA TYR A 175 -9.42 34.68 2.65
C TYR A 175 -8.63 35.88 3.18
N LYS A 176 -8.50 36.01 4.51
CA LYS A 176 -7.77 37.13 5.13
C LYS A 176 -6.38 36.73 5.61
N GLY A 177 -6.27 35.50 6.16
CA GLY A 177 -5.04 34.97 6.72
C GLY A 177 -4.13 34.28 5.69
N GLY A 178 -4.70 33.90 4.55
CA GLY A 178 -3.93 33.26 3.46
C GLY A 178 -3.61 31.78 3.72
N LEU A 179 -4.23 31.14 4.71
CA LEU A 179 -4.02 29.72 5.01
C LEU A 179 -4.60 28.84 3.90
N ILE A 180 -3.76 28.02 3.29
CA ILE A 180 -4.14 26.99 2.33
C ILE A 180 -3.75 25.64 2.94
N VAL A 181 -4.72 24.71 2.98
CA VAL A 181 -4.55 23.36 3.52
C VAL A 181 -4.86 22.35 2.43
N ASP A 182 -3.85 21.62 2.04
CA ASP A 182 -4.02 20.49 1.12
C ASP A 182 -3.99 19.19 1.94
N ARG A 183 -5.01 18.34 1.77
CA ARG A 183 -5.06 17.01 2.37
C ARG A 183 -4.39 16.02 1.42
N GLU A 184 -3.46 15.25 1.95
CA GLU A 184 -2.85 14.12 1.26
C GLU A 184 -2.87 12.90 2.18
N ASP A 185 -3.45 11.79 1.70
CA ASP A 185 -3.49 10.57 2.50
C ASP A 185 -2.15 9.84 2.37
N THR A 186 -1.49 9.64 3.50
CA THR A 186 -0.19 8.96 3.57
C THR A 186 -0.37 7.55 4.10
N ARG A 187 0.22 6.58 3.39
CA ARG A 187 0.21 5.18 3.81
C ARG A 187 1.18 4.97 4.97
N GLN A 188 0.66 4.54 6.11
CA GLN A 188 1.42 4.25 7.33
C GLN A 188 1.56 2.75 7.52
N TYR A 189 2.74 2.34 7.99
CA TYR A 189 3.06 0.96 8.34
C TYR A 189 3.54 0.93 9.80
N PRO A 190 2.63 0.69 10.76
CA PRO A 190 2.96 0.80 12.20
C PRO A 190 4.15 -0.04 12.63
N TYR A 191 4.32 -1.21 12.01
CA TYR A 191 5.44 -2.12 12.30
C TYR A 191 6.69 -1.90 11.42
N LYS A 192 6.77 -0.75 10.74
CA LYS A 192 7.92 -0.31 9.93
C LYS A 192 8.33 -1.32 8.86
N SER A 193 9.48 -2.00 9.04
CA SER A 193 10.04 -2.97 8.10
C SER A 193 9.48 -4.38 8.24
N LEU A 194 8.75 -4.68 9.31
CA LEU A 194 8.26 -6.02 9.59
C LEU A 194 7.22 -6.47 8.55
N ALA A 195 7.38 -7.67 8.01
CA ALA A 195 6.58 -8.23 6.93
C ALA A 195 6.57 -7.41 5.63
N ARG A 196 7.54 -6.51 5.44
CA ARG A 196 7.56 -5.56 4.33
C ARG A 196 7.63 -6.21 2.96
N SER A 197 8.37 -7.30 2.84
CA SER A 197 8.50 -8.08 1.60
C SER A 197 7.21 -8.79 1.18
N VAL A 198 6.31 -9.04 2.14
CA VAL A 198 5.00 -9.71 1.95
C VAL A 198 3.91 -8.69 1.73
N VAL A 199 3.80 -7.71 2.62
CA VAL A 199 2.79 -6.65 2.57
C VAL A 199 3.03 -5.73 1.37
N GLY A 200 4.29 -5.39 1.11
CA GLY A 200 4.66 -4.47 0.04
C GLY A 200 4.53 -3.01 0.47
N TYR A 201 4.40 -2.13 -0.51
CA TYR A 201 4.24 -0.69 -0.30
C TYR A 201 3.49 -0.03 -1.46
N VAL A 202 2.86 1.10 -1.16
CA VAL A 202 2.26 2.00 -2.15
C VAL A 202 3.25 3.10 -2.44
N LYS A 203 3.40 3.45 -3.73
CA LYS A 203 4.23 4.58 -4.15
C LYS A 203 3.55 5.88 -3.73
N ASN A 204 4.19 6.66 -2.86
CA ASN A 204 3.87 8.07 -2.71
C ASN A 204 4.42 8.83 -3.93
N ASN A 205 3.73 9.89 -4.38
CA ASN A 205 4.08 10.63 -5.60
C ASN A 205 5.53 11.18 -5.63
N ASP A 206 6.18 11.30 -4.47
CA ASP A 206 7.55 11.79 -4.34
C ASP A 206 8.65 10.71 -4.47
N ASP A 207 8.29 9.42 -4.49
CA ASP A 207 9.24 8.32 -4.48
C ASP A 207 9.58 7.87 -5.91
N LYS A 208 10.53 8.59 -6.54
CA LYS A 208 10.96 8.34 -7.93
C LYS A 208 11.64 6.97 -8.14
N ASN A 209 12.09 6.33 -7.06
CA ASN A 209 12.89 5.10 -7.12
C ASN A 209 12.09 3.80 -7.05
N VAL A 210 10.79 3.86 -6.82
CA VAL A 210 9.96 2.65 -6.66
C VAL A 210 9.24 2.32 -7.96
N SER A 211 9.90 1.55 -8.82
CA SER A 211 9.39 1.20 -10.15
C SER A 211 8.37 0.06 -10.18
N ARG A 212 8.17 -0.69 -9.09
CA ARG A 212 7.24 -1.83 -9.05
C ARG A 212 6.56 -1.95 -7.69
N ARG A 213 5.24 -1.86 -7.70
CA ARG A 213 4.40 -2.30 -6.58
C ARG A 213 4.62 -3.80 -6.39
N ARG A 214 4.71 -4.26 -5.14
CA ARG A 214 4.90 -5.67 -4.79
C ARG A 214 4.03 -6.02 -3.58
N GLY A 215 3.89 -7.32 -3.31
CA GLY A 215 3.18 -7.80 -2.14
C GLY A 215 1.66 -7.64 -2.23
N ILE A 216 1.02 -7.75 -1.06
CA ILE A 216 -0.44 -7.65 -0.90
C ILE A 216 -0.96 -6.30 -1.38
N GLU A 217 -0.24 -5.21 -1.10
CA GLU A 217 -0.58 -3.85 -1.58
C GLU A 217 -0.77 -3.76 -3.09
N SER A 218 0.00 -4.54 -3.86
CA SER A 218 -0.11 -4.59 -5.32
C SER A 218 -1.19 -5.55 -5.79
N LYS A 219 -1.18 -6.76 -5.23
CA LYS A 219 -2.06 -7.84 -5.69
C LYS A 219 -3.53 -7.55 -5.42
N TYR A 220 -3.80 -6.89 -4.30
CA TYR A 220 -5.15 -6.53 -3.88
C TYR A 220 -5.47 -5.04 -4.07
N ASP A 221 -4.69 -4.33 -4.90
CA ASP A 221 -4.88 -2.88 -5.14
C ASP A 221 -6.31 -2.56 -5.59
N TYR A 222 -6.92 -3.40 -6.43
CA TYR A 222 -8.30 -3.25 -6.88
C TYR A 222 -9.32 -3.13 -5.73
N TYR A 223 -9.09 -3.86 -4.65
CA TYR A 223 -9.96 -3.78 -3.47
C TYR A 223 -9.58 -2.63 -2.54
N LEU A 224 -8.26 -2.38 -2.41
CA LEU A 224 -7.72 -1.41 -1.47
C LEU A 224 -7.93 0.04 -1.91
N HIS A 225 -7.86 0.36 -3.23
CA HIS A 225 -7.81 1.77 -3.67
C HIS A 225 -9.15 2.50 -3.69
N GLY A 226 -10.30 1.77 -3.71
CA GLY A 226 -11.62 2.39 -3.81
C GLY A 226 -11.88 3.08 -5.15
N GLU A 227 -12.93 3.91 -5.22
CA GLU A 227 -13.32 4.64 -6.43
C GLU A 227 -13.49 6.13 -6.14
N ASN A 228 -12.91 6.98 -7.00
CA ASN A 228 -13.01 8.42 -6.85
C ASN A 228 -14.45 8.91 -6.96
N GLY A 229 -14.85 9.76 -6.03
CA GLY A 229 -16.03 10.58 -6.16
C GLY A 229 -15.72 11.90 -6.89
N SER A 230 -16.74 12.65 -7.23
CA SER A 230 -16.59 14.00 -7.74
C SER A 230 -17.77 14.88 -7.37
N GLU A 231 -17.50 16.14 -7.09
CA GLU A 231 -18.54 17.17 -6.93
C GLU A 231 -18.19 18.41 -7.73
N TRP A 232 -19.25 19.12 -8.18
CA TRP A 232 -19.07 20.38 -8.85
C TRP A 232 -19.14 21.52 -7.85
N LYS A 233 -18.18 22.44 -7.92
CA LYS A 233 -18.14 23.66 -7.13
C LYS A 233 -18.30 24.89 -8.04
N ARG A 234 -19.17 25.81 -7.67
CA ARG A 234 -19.29 27.14 -8.29
C ARG A 234 -18.21 28.04 -7.72
N ILE A 235 -17.54 28.77 -8.61
CA ILE A 235 -16.58 29.81 -8.22
C ILE A 235 -17.35 31.09 -7.98
N THR A 236 -17.29 31.62 -6.76
CA THR A 236 -17.90 32.90 -6.40
C THR A 236 -17.05 34.09 -6.85
N ASP A 237 -17.63 35.26 -6.94
CA ASP A 237 -16.92 36.51 -7.34
C ASP A 237 -15.73 36.84 -6.44
N ASN A 238 -15.77 36.41 -5.20
CA ASN A 238 -14.68 36.53 -4.24
C ASN A 238 -13.61 35.43 -4.35
N LYS A 239 -13.61 34.65 -5.45
CA LYS A 239 -12.75 33.49 -5.70
C LYS A 239 -12.89 32.33 -4.67
N GLY A 240 -13.93 32.36 -3.84
CA GLY A 240 -14.33 31.21 -3.02
C GLY A 240 -15.06 30.17 -3.87
N THR A 241 -15.23 28.96 -3.33
CA THR A 241 -16.00 27.89 -3.97
C THR A 241 -17.15 27.48 -3.08
N ILE A 242 -18.32 27.27 -3.66
CA ILE A 242 -19.50 26.67 -3.00
C ILE A 242 -19.97 25.45 -3.77
N LYS A 243 -20.55 24.48 -3.08
CA LYS A 243 -21.12 23.30 -3.74
C LYS A 243 -22.19 23.73 -4.73
N ASP A 244 -22.16 23.17 -5.95
CA ASP A 244 -23.17 23.44 -6.96
C ASP A 244 -24.41 22.54 -6.73
N PRO A 245 -25.55 23.10 -6.33
CA PRO A 245 -26.73 22.30 -6.03
C PRO A 245 -27.37 21.65 -7.27
N ASP A 246 -27.11 22.21 -8.47
CA ASP A 246 -27.74 21.78 -9.72
C ASP A 246 -26.89 20.74 -10.49
N SER A 247 -25.75 20.35 -9.94
CA SER A 247 -24.84 19.40 -10.61
C SER A 247 -24.83 18.05 -9.90
N ALA A 248 -24.87 16.96 -10.69
CA ALA A 248 -24.78 15.61 -10.14
C ALA A 248 -23.41 15.40 -9.48
N ALA A 249 -23.44 14.95 -8.22
CA ALA A 249 -22.24 14.48 -7.51
C ALA A 249 -22.11 12.98 -7.70
N VAL A 250 -20.87 12.51 -7.89
CA VAL A 250 -20.56 11.08 -7.84
C VAL A 250 -20.08 10.78 -6.44
N ALA A 251 -20.74 9.83 -5.76
CA ALA A 251 -20.32 9.42 -4.42
C ALA A 251 -18.93 8.77 -4.48
N VAL A 252 -18.08 9.06 -3.50
CA VAL A 252 -16.82 8.36 -3.30
C VAL A 252 -17.11 6.97 -2.72
N ILE A 253 -16.36 5.95 -3.18
CA ILE A 253 -16.43 4.59 -2.64
C ILE A 253 -15.07 4.26 -2.05
N ASP A 254 -14.99 4.22 -0.73
CA ASP A 254 -13.75 3.89 -0.03
C ASP A 254 -13.32 2.44 -0.29
N GLY A 255 -12.00 2.22 -0.22
CA GLY A 255 -11.40 0.92 -0.36
C GLY A 255 -11.88 -0.08 0.68
N LYS A 256 -11.64 -1.36 0.40
CA LYS A 256 -11.97 -2.48 1.26
C LYS A 256 -10.73 -2.94 2.00
N ASP A 257 -10.90 -3.39 3.23
CA ASP A 257 -9.82 -3.91 4.05
C ASP A 257 -9.45 -5.34 3.63
N ILE A 258 -8.16 -5.64 3.74
CA ILE A 258 -7.62 -6.98 3.48
C ILE A 258 -7.18 -7.58 4.82
N LYS A 259 -7.88 -8.61 5.28
CA LYS A 259 -7.48 -9.37 6.44
C LYS A 259 -6.57 -10.51 5.99
N THR A 260 -5.35 -10.52 6.51
CA THR A 260 -4.34 -11.53 6.18
C THR A 260 -4.34 -12.69 7.16
N THR A 261 -3.68 -13.78 6.80
CA THR A 261 -3.40 -14.90 7.70
C THR A 261 -2.20 -14.64 8.62
N LEU A 262 -1.43 -13.57 8.37
CA LEU A 262 -0.25 -13.25 9.17
C LEU A 262 -0.63 -12.99 10.63
N ASP A 263 0.21 -13.45 11.54
CA ASP A 263 0.22 -13.09 12.95
C ASP A 263 1.45 -12.22 13.20
N ILE A 264 1.21 -10.93 13.47
CA ILE A 264 2.33 -9.97 13.58
C ILE A 264 3.24 -10.26 14.79
N ASP A 265 2.72 -10.91 15.82
CA ASP A 265 3.52 -11.29 17.00
C ASP A 265 4.45 -12.47 16.65
N ILE A 266 3.95 -13.46 15.92
CA ILE A 266 4.75 -14.60 15.42
C ILE A 266 5.77 -14.09 14.39
N GLN A 267 5.38 -13.17 13.51
CA GLN A 267 6.27 -12.53 12.53
C GLN A 267 7.45 -11.82 13.22
N ASP A 268 7.18 -11.06 14.30
CA ASP A 268 8.22 -10.35 15.07
C ASP A 268 9.18 -11.32 15.77
N ILE A 269 8.65 -12.40 16.37
CA ILE A 269 9.48 -13.45 17.00
C ILE A 269 10.40 -14.11 15.96
N ALA A 270 9.84 -14.44 14.79
CA ALA A 270 10.59 -15.08 13.71
C ALA A 270 11.65 -14.13 13.11
N ASP A 271 11.33 -12.84 12.92
CA ASP A 271 12.29 -11.83 12.45
C ASP A 271 13.47 -11.69 13.42
N ARG A 272 13.18 -11.52 14.71
CA ARG A 272 14.23 -11.42 15.72
C ARG A 272 15.08 -12.68 15.83
N ALA A 273 14.48 -13.85 15.69
CA ALA A 273 15.22 -15.13 15.72
C ALA A 273 16.15 -15.23 14.51
N LEU A 274 15.66 -14.89 13.31
CA LEU A 274 16.48 -14.92 12.08
C LEU A 274 17.61 -13.91 12.12
N ARG A 275 17.34 -12.67 12.56
CA ARG A 275 18.38 -11.64 12.73
C ARG A 275 19.51 -12.11 13.62
N ARG A 276 19.21 -12.67 14.78
CA ARG A 276 20.22 -13.19 15.71
C ARG A 276 21.15 -14.25 15.10
N GLN A 277 20.66 -14.98 14.10
CA GLN A 277 21.48 -15.97 13.40
C GLN A 277 22.32 -15.36 12.27
N ILE A 278 21.80 -14.36 11.58
CA ILE A 278 22.44 -13.79 10.38
C ILE A 278 23.37 -12.62 10.72
N GLU A 279 23.00 -11.76 11.68
CA GLU A 279 23.77 -10.53 11.98
C GLU A 279 25.25 -10.78 12.28
N PRO A 280 25.61 -11.81 13.09
CA PRO A 280 27.01 -12.08 13.39
C PRO A 280 27.80 -12.63 12.21
N GLU A 281 27.13 -13.24 11.24
CA GLU A 281 27.75 -13.99 10.13
C GLU A 281 27.78 -13.13 8.87
N MET A 282 28.85 -12.37 8.65
CA MET A 282 28.96 -11.43 7.53
C MET A 282 28.94 -12.08 6.15
N ASP A 283 29.28 -13.37 6.06
CA ASP A 283 29.28 -14.14 4.81
C ASP A 283 27.89 -14.65 4.40
N ILE A 284 26.86 -14.40 5.24
CA ILE A 284 25.49 -14.78 4.93
C ILE A 284 24.76 -13.61 4.27
N ASP A 285 24.42 -13.75 2.99
CA ASP A 285 23.72 -12.72 2.20
C ASP A 285 22.26 -12.51 2.62
N GLY A 286 21.63 -13.50 3.27
CA GLY A 286 20.26 -13.40 3.72
C GLY A 286 19.67 -14.74 4.12
N GLY A 287 18.39 -14.73 4.51
CA GLY A 287 17.65 -15.92 4.89
C GLY A 287 16.16 -15.64 4.99
N CYS A 288 15.39 -16.72 5.12
CA CYS A 288 13.95 -16.61 5.34
C CYS A 288 13.46 -17.59 6.40
N VAL A 289 12.32 -17.24 7.01
CA VAL A 289 11.54 -18.13 7.90
C VAL A 289 10.10 -18.12 7.43
N ILE A 290 9.50 -19.30 7.27
CA ILE A 290 8.08 -19.47 6.97
C ILE A 290 7.47 -20.29 8.10
N ILE A 291 6.37 -19.80 8.67
CA ILE A 291 5.56 -20.52 9.65
C ILE A 291 4.18 -20.71 9.07
N MET A 292 3.79 -21.97 8.87
CA MET A 292 2.55 -22.36 8.23
C MET A 292 1.71 -23.20 9.19
N GLU A 293 0.43 -22.92 9.29
CA GLU A 293 -0.52 -23.68 10.10
C GLU A 293 -0.82 -25.03 9.42
N VAL A 294 -0.69 -26.11 10.18
CA VAL A 294 -0.73 -27.47 9.62
C VAL A 294 -2.10 -27.80 9.03
N GLU A 295 -3.18 -27.51 9.74
CA GLU A 295 -4.52 -27.91 9.35
C GLU A 295 -5.10 -27.10 8.17
N THR A 296 -4.72 -25.83 8.05
CA THR A 296 -5.35 -24.89 7.12
C THR A 296 -4.46 -24.47 5.97
N GLY A 297 -3.14 -24.54 6.14
CA GLY A 297 -2.20 -23.98 5.17
C GLY A 297 -2.00 -22.45 5.29
N ALA A 298 -2.59 -21.83 6.30
CA ALA A 298 -2.44 -20.39 6.54
C ALA A 298 -0.99 -20.04 6.87
N VAL A 299 -0.42 -19.08 6.16
CA VAL A 299 0.93 -18.59 6.44
C VAL A 299 0.85 -17.57 7.57
N ARG A 300 1.30 -17.98 8.77
CA ARG A 300 1.27 -17.16 9.99
C ARG A 300 2.46 -16.20 10.09
N ALA A 301 3.60 -16.57 9.50
CA ALA A 301 4.74 -15.68 9.33
C ALA A 301 5.51 -16.01 8.06
N MET A 302 6.06 -14.98 7.41
CA MET A 302 6.95 -15.09 6.27
C MET A 302 7.98 -13.97 6.36
N VAL A 303 9.12 -14.24 6.99
CA VAL A 303 10.23 -13.31 7.19
C VAL A 303 11.25 -13.49 6.09
N ASN A 304 11.75 -12.41 5.55
CA ASN A 304 12.79 -12.40 4.51
C ASN A 304 13.82 -11.33 4.84
N LEU A 305 15.01 -11.71 5.20
CA LEU A 305 16.12 -10.79 5.48
C LEU A 305 17.15 -10.88 4.37
N ASN A 306 17.50 -9.73 3.83
CA ASN A 306 18.53 -9.57 2.81
C ASN A 306 19.62 -8.63 3.34
N ARG A 307 20.89 -8.97 3.14
CA ARG A 307 22.00 -8.13 3.52
C ARG A 307 22.23 -7.06 2.47
N ASN A 308 22.23 -5.82 2.90
CA ASN A 308 22.53 -4.67 2.05
C ASN A 308 24.05 -4.50 1.90
N SER A 309 24.48 -3.66 0.94
CA SER A 309 25.89 -3.38 0.70
C SER A 309 26.61 -2.73 1.89
N ASP A 310 25.88 -2.09 2.80
CA ASP A 310 26.42 -1.51 4.05
C ASP A 310 26.46 -2.51 5.21
N GLY A 311 26.11 -3.78 4.97
CA GLY A 311 26.07 -4.84 5.98
C GLY A 311 24.77 -4.92 6.78
N SER A 312 23.88 -3.93 6.69
CA SER A 312 22.58 -3.96 7.37
C SER A 312 21.63 -5.01 6.77
N LEU A 313 20.64 -5.46 7.56
CA LEU A 313 19.61 -6.40 7.12
C LEU A 313 18.30 -5.69 6.89
N SER A 314 17.67 -5.94 5.72
CA SER A 314 16.36 -5.39 5.35
C SER A 314 15.44 -6.44 4.73
N GLU A 315 14.12 -6.24 4.85
CA GLU A 315 13.10 -7.03 4.14
C GLU A 315 12.82 -6.42 2.75
N SER A 316 13.77 -6.52 1.83
CA SER A 316 13.68 -5.92 0.49
C SER A 316 13.23 -6.88 -0.61
N TYR A 317 13.54 -8.17 -0.47
CA TYR A 317 13.25 -9.21 -1.45
C TYR A 317 12.67 -10.45 -0.78
N ASN A 318 11.62 -11.03 -1.35
CA ASN A 318 10.95 -12.19 -0.78
C ASN A 318 11.67 -13.49 -1.19
N LEU A 319 12.65 -13.90 -0.37
CA LEU A 319 13.44 -15.12 -0.59
C LEU A 319 12.57 -16.38 -0.52
N ALA A 320 11.52 -16.36 0.29
CA ALA A 320 10.64 -17.52 0.52
C ALA A 320 9.97 -18.03 -0.75
N ILE A 321 9.70 -17.13 -1.71
CA ILE A 321 9.02 -17.47 -2.98
C ILE A 321 9.85 -17.20 -4.22
N ALA A 322 10.74 -16.20 -4.18
CA ALA A 322 11.41 -15.70 -5.39
C ALA A 322 12.80 -16.29 -5.58
N ARG A 323 13.29 -17.14 -4.67
CA ARG A 323 14.56 -17.85 -4.79
C ARG A 323 14.33 -19.36 -4.76
N ALA A 324 14.48 -20.00 -5.91
CA ALA A 324 14.58 -21.44 -6.00
C ALA A 324 16.05 -21.87 -5.89
N GLY A 325 16.33 -22.89 -5.11
CA GLY A 325 17.67 -23.42 -4.94
C GLY A 325 17.61 -24.91 -4.63
N GLU A 326 18.79 -25.55 -4.57
CA GLU A 326 18.87 -26.97 -4.21
C GLU A 326 18.44 -27.16 -2.76
N PRO A 327 17.36 -27.97 -2.50
CA PRO A 327 16.82 -28.15 -1.16
C PRO A 327 17.76 -28.95 -0.25
N GLY A 328 18.68 -29.71 -0.81
CA GLY A 328 19.60 -30.56 -0.05
C GLY A 328 18.89 -31.66 0.75
N SER A 329 19.42 -31.99 1.90
CA SER A 329 18.99 -33.14 2.69
C SER A 329 17.53 -33.10 3.19
N VAL A 330 16.84 -31.96 3.12
CA VAL A 330 15.39 -31.93 3.43
C VAL A 330 14.56 -32.70 2.42
N LEU A 331 15.06 -32.90 1.20
CA LEU A 331 14.38 -33.72 0.19
C LEU A 331 14.40 -35.23 0.53
N LYS A 332 15.31 -35.68 1.38
CA LYS A 332 15.41 -37.10 1.77
C LYS A 332 14.13 -37.66 2.40
N THR A 333 13.31 -36.82 3.00
CA THR A 333 11.98 -37.23 3.49
C THR A 333 11.09 -37.69 2.34
N ALA A 334 11.03 -36.94 1.25
CA ALA A 334 10.27 -37.34 0.06
C ALA A 334 10.86 -38.59 -0.58
N THR A 335 12.18 -38.72 -0.63
CA THR A 335 12.87 -39.91 -1.13
C THR A 335 12.52 -41.15 -0.29
N LEU A 336 12.54 -41.02 1.04
CA LEU A 336 12.19 -42.15 1.93
C LEU A 336 10.73 -42.55 1.80
N MET A 337 9.81 -41.57 1.73
CA MET A 337 8.39 -41.81 1.48
C MET A 337 8.18 -42.60 0.19
N THR A 338 8.79 -42.16 -0.90
CA THR A 338 8.72 -42.83 -2.21
C THR A 338 9.17 -44.27 -2.14
N LEU A 339 10.32 -44.52 -1.49
CA LEU A 339 10.86 -45.87 -1.34
C LEU A 339 9.95 -46.80 -0.52
N ILE A 340 9.33 -46.27 0.54
CA ILE A 340 8.39 -47.02 1.40
C ILE A 340 7.07 -47.27 0.68
N GLU A 341 6.48 -46.26 0.05
CA GLU A 341 5.20 -46.37 -0.65
C GLU A 341 5.26 -47.33 -1.86
N ASP A 342 6.40 -47.37 -2.57
CA ASP A 342 6.64 -48.29 -3.67
C ASP A 342 7.02 -49.71 -3.17
N GLY A 343 7.10 -49.93 -1.85
CA GLY A 343 7.38 -51.25 -1.24
C GLY A 343 8.82 -51.70 -1.41
N HIS A 344 9.75 -50.77 -1.69
CA HIS A 344 11.15 -51.11 -1.89
C HIS A 344 11.95 -51.29 -0.61
N VAL A 345 11.55 -50.62 0.46
CA VAL A 345 12.24 -50.70 1.76
C VAL A 345 11.26 -50.55 2.92
N SER A 346 11.65 -51.13 4.07
CA SER A 346 11.12 -50.81 5.38
C SER A 346 12.17 -50.06 6.22
N LEU A 347 11.72 -49.42 7.31
CA LEU A 347 12.63 -48.66 8.17
C LEU A 347 13.70 -49.50 8.85
N ASP A 348 13.41 -50.82 9.10
CA ASP A 348 14.30 -51.75 9.81
C ASP A 348 15.22 -52.51 8.86
N ASP A 349 15.04 -52.38 7.55
CA ASP A 349 15.90 -53.02 6.56
C ASP A 349 17.35 -52.58 6.71
N LYS A 350 18.28 -53.56 6.70
CA LYS A 350 19.72 -53.30 6.86
C LYS A 350 20.45 -53.29 5.54
N ILE A 351 21.12 -52.20 5.26
CA ILE A 351 21.88 -51.97 4.04
C ILE A 351 23.37 -52.14 4.33
N GLU A 352 24.10 -52.79 3.42
CA GLU A 352 25.55 -52.83 3.48
C GLU A 352 26.13 -51.43 3.29
N THR A 353 27.07 -51.05 4.14
CA THR A 353 27.59 -49.71 4.21
C THR A 353 28.68 -49.40 3.18
N ASN A 354 29.32 -50.46 2.67
CA ASN A 354 30.46 -50.36 1.74
C ASN A 354 31.47 -49.24 2.13
N HIS A 355 31.64 -49.03 3.44
CA HIS A 355 32.48 -47.95 4.04
C HIS A 355 32.11 -46.54 3.53
N GLY A 356 30.83 -46.33 3.18
CA GLY A 356 30.34 -45.06 2.62
C GLY A 356 30.81 -44.76 1.20
N LYS A 357 31.36 -45.74 0.46
CA LYS A 357 31.94 -45.55 -0.86
C LYS A 357 30.93 -45.85 -1.96
N MET A 358 30.87 -44.94 -2.94
CA MET A 358 30.12 -45.11 -4.18
C MET A 358 30.87 -44.46 -5.33
N ALA A 359 30.88 -45.10 -6.51
CA ALA A 359 31.56 -44.59 -7.68
C ALA A 359 31.01 -43.20 -8.07
N ASN A 360 31.93 -42.33 -8.49
CA ASN A 360 31.67 -40.97 -9.04
C ASN A 360 31.06 -39.95 -8.03
N VAL A 361 31.10 -40.25 -6.74
CA VAL A 361 30.64 -39.32 -5.70
C VAL A 361 31.60 -39.34 -4.49
N LYS A 362 31.58 -38.28 -3.68
CA LYS A 362 32.38 -38.19 -2.47
C LYS A 362 31.92 -39.25 -1.46
N ASP A 363 32.89 -39.90 -0.76
CA ASP A 363 32.65 -40.82 0.32
C ASP A 363 31.79 -40.20 1.44
N ASP A 364 30.93 -40.99 2.04
CA ASP A 364 30.10 -40.57 3.18
C ASP A 364 30.84 -40.84 4.50
N GLU A 365 31.44 -39.82 5.06
CA GLU A 365 32.16 -39.90 6.35
C GLU A 365 31.20 -40.24 7.51
N THR A 366 29.91 -39.99 7.39
CA THR A 366 28.90 -40.34 8.41
C THR A 366 28.81 -41.86 8.54
N ILE A 367 28.87 -42.61 7.46
CA ILE A 367 28.89 -44.07 7.43
C ILE A 367 30.15 -44.62 8.10
N LYS A 368 31.33 -44.08 7.74
CA LYS A 368 32.58 -44.51 8.34
C LYS A 368 32.56 -44.32 9.87
N ARG A 369 31.99 -43.24 10.34
CA ARG A 369 31.83 -42.97 11.79
C ARG A 369 30.83 -43.97 12.43
N TYR A 370 29.70 -44.24 11.77
CA TYR A 370 28.68 -45.19 12.23
C TYR A 370 29.27 -46.58 12.39
N GLU A 371 30.02 -47.09 11.38
CA GLU A 371 30.70 -48.39 11.41
C GLU A 371 31.64 -48.51 12.60
N ARG A 372 32.47 -47.53 12.81
CA ARG A 372 33.43 -47.51 13.94
C ARG A 372 32.74 -47.59 15.29
N ASN A 373 31.66 -46.84 15.44
CA ASN A 373 30.93 -46.74 16.71
C ASN A 373 30.11 -48.00 17.01
N ASN A 374 29.53 -48.63 15.99
CA ASN A 374 28.63 -49.76 16.13
C ASN A 374 29.29 -51.13 15.79
N LYS A 375 30.55 -51.11 15.33
CA LYS A 375 31.29 -52.33 14.93
C LYS A 375 30.51 -53.20 13.95
N THR A 376 29.93 -52.63 12.96
CA THR A 376 29.06 -53.27 11.95
C THR A 376 29.30 -52.69 10.57
N ASP A 377 29.13 -53.48 9.54
CA ASP A 377 29.15 -53.11 8.14
C ASP A 377 27.76 -52.93 7.54
N ARG A 378 26.73 -52.93 8.40
CA ARG A 378 25.32 -52.75 8.00
C ARG A 378 24.66 -51.65 8.81
N ILE A 379 23.80 -50.83 8.14
CA ILE A 379 23.05 -49.78 8.76
C ILE A 379 21.55 -49.93 8.48
N PRO A 380 20.66 -49.86 9.50
CA PRO A 380 19.22 -49.76 9.27
C PRO A 380 18.84 -48.49 8.50
N VAL A 381 17.84 -48.56 7.64
CA VAL A 381 17.33 -47.41 6.85
C VAL A 381 16.98 -46.24 7.77
N ILE A 382 16.32 -46.50 8.89
CA ILE A 382 15.96 -45.50 9.88
C ILE A 382 17.19 -44.74 10.44
N ASP A 383 18.29 -45.45 10.69
CA ASP A 383 19.51 -44.84 11.20
C ASP A 383 20.23 -44.05 10.09
N GLY A 384 20.18 -44.55 8.84
CA GLY A 384 20.63 -43.79 7.66
C GLY A 384 19.88 -42.50 7.49
N PHE A 385 18.56 -42.48 7.75
CA PHE A 385 17.73 -41.26 7.73
C PHE A 385 18.07 -40.32 8.89
N LYS A 386 18.12 -40.80 10.14
CA LYS A 386 18.49 -40.01 11.32
C LYS A 386 19.86 -39.32 11.18
N LEU A 387 20.82 -40.03 10.58
CA LEU A 387 22.16 -39.53 10.33
C LEU A 387 22.28 -38.69 9.06
N SER A 388 21.18 -38.56 8.32
CA SER A 388 21.17 -37.88 7.00
C SER A 388 22.24 -38.40 6.04
N SER A 389 22.45 -39.75 6.01
CA SER A 389 23.48 -40.37 5.18
C SER A 389 23.22 -40.17 3.69
N ASN A 390 24.15 -39.57 2.97
CA ASN A 390 24.09 -39.45 1.52
C ASN A 390 24.25 -40.82 0.83
N TYR A 391 25.09 -41.69 1.39
CA TYR A 391 25.34 -43.02 0.85
C TYR A 391 24.03 -43.85 0.85
N VAL A 392 23.33 -43.92 1.95
CA VAL A 392 22.12 -44.73 2.09
C VAL A 392 21.07 -44.33 1.04
N PHE A 393 20.78 -43.04 0.91
CA PHE A 393 19.76 -42.59 -0.03
C PHE A 393 20.17 -42.76 -1.49
N ARG A 394 21.42 -42.47 -1.83
CA ARG A 394 21.97 -42.70 -3.17
C ARG A 394 21.92 -44.19 -3.51
N TYR A 395 22.32 -45.04 -2.59
CA TYR A 395 22.32 -46.48 -2.78
C TYR A 395 20.91 -47.03 -3.05
N LEU A 396 19.96 -46.69 -2.19
CA LEU A 396 18.58 -47.16 -2.29
C LEU A 396 17.92 -46.69 -3.61
N VAL A 397 18.04 -45.41 -3.96
CA VAL A 397 17.45 -44.90 -5.20
C VAL A 397 18.14 -45.53 -6.43
N LYS A 398 19.45 -45.68 -6.43
CA LYS A 398 20.19 -46.34 -7.52
C LYS A 398 19.73 -47.79 -7.70
N GLN A 399 19.58 -48.56 -6.62
CA GLN A 399 19.19 -49.94 -6.68
C GLN A 399 17.75 -50.13 -7.20
N ASN A 400 16.83 -49.29 -6.72
CA ASN A 400 15.41 -49.51 -6.99
C ASN A 400 14.92 -48.78 -8.24
N TYR A 401 15.49 -47.61 -8.57
CA TYR A 401 15.04 -46.78 -9.69
C TYR A 401 16.10 -46.60 -10.80
N GLY A 402 17.27 -47.18 -10.66
CA GLY A 402 18.35 -47.03 -11.65
C GLY A 402 17.98 -47.46 -13.08
N LYS A 403 17.06 -48.41 -13.21
CA LYS A 403 16.53 -48.90 -14.50
C LYS A 403 15.30 -48.11 -14.99
N ASN A 404 14.61 -47.44 -14.10
CA ASN A 404 13.40 -46.66 -14.37
C ASN A 404 13.38 -45.36 -13.55
N PRO A 405 14.26 -44.40 -13.87
CA PRO A 405 14.36 -43.17 -13.11
C PRO A 405 13.11 -42.27 -13.23
N GLU A 406 12.32 -42.45 -14.28
CA GLU A 406 11.07 -41.71 -14.49
C GLU A 406 10.06 -41.97 -13.37
N GLN A 407 9.99 -43.19 -12.87
CA GLN A 407 9.10 -43.55 -11.78
C GLN A 407 9.42 -42.74 -10.52
N TYR A 408 10.69 -42.62 -10.15
CA TYR A 408 11.11 -41.84 -8.98
C TYR A 408 10.80 -40.35 -9.17
N ILE A 409 11.13 -39.76 -10.30
CA ILE A 409 10.85 -38.33 -10.59
C ILE A 409 9.33 -38.09 -10.62
N SER A 410 8.53 -39.00 -11.17
CA SER A 410 7.07 -38.88 -11.19
C SER A 410 6.49 -38.81 -9.77
N ARG A 411 7.02 -39.63 -8.84
CA ARG A 411 6.62 -39.62 -7.42
C ARG A 411 6.88 -38.25 -6.78
N LEU A 412 8.03 -37.62 -7.07
CA LEU A 412 8.32 -36.30 -6.55
C LEU A 412 7.33 -35.23 -7.07
N TYR A 413 6.92 -35.34 -8.35
CA TYR A 413 5.85 -34.48 -8.88
C TYR A 413 4.49 -34.74 -8.23
N GLU A 414 4.14 -35.99 -7.89
CA GLU A 414 2.93 -36.32 -7.13
C GLU A 414 2.92 -35.59 -5.76
N TYR A 415 4.09 -35.43 -5.13
CA TYR A 415 4.27 -34.66 -3.89
C TYR A 415 4.30 -33.16 -4.12
N LYS A 416 4.03 -32.68 -5.36
CA LYS A 416 4.08 -31.26 -5.76
C LYS A 416 5.46 -30.61 -5.63
N LEU A 417 6.50 -31.42 -5.64
CA LEU A 417 7.87 -30.94 -5.78
C LEU A 417 8.19 -30.76 -7.27
N GLY A 418 8.89 -29.69 -7.64
CA GLY A 418 9.15 -29.34 -9.02
C GLY A 418 7.98 -28.70 -9.79
N ASP A 419 6.78 -28.68 -9.24
CA ASP A 419 5.59 -28.07 -9.83
C ASP A 419 5.37 -26.64 -9.32
N ALA A 420 4.90 -25.77 -10.22
CA ALA A 420 4.38 -24.47 -9.79
C ALA A 420 3.00 -24.64 -9.15
N PHE A 421 2.77 -24.00 -8.02
CA PHE A 421 1.43 -23.82 -7.47
C PHE A 421 1.07 -22.32 -7.41
N GLU A 422 -0.22 -22.03 -7.51
CA GLU A 422 -0.69 -20.63 -7.42
C GLU A 422 -0.51 -20.11 -5.99
N PHE A 423 0.07 -18.94 -5.89
CA PHE A 423 0.21 -18.19 -4.66
C PHE A 423 -0.21 -16.73 -4.88
N GLU A 424 -0.66 -16.04 -3.82
CA GLU A 424 -1.22 -14.70 -3.99
C GLU A 424 -0.19 -13.62 -4.32
N LEU A 425 1.11 -13.89 -4.11
CA LEU A 425 2.16 -12.93 -4.41
C LEU A 425 2.78 -13.18 -5.78
N ASP A 426 3.12 -12.12 -6.48
CA ASP A 426 3.83 -12.19 -7.76
C ASP A 426 5.34 -12.43 -7.54
N GLY A 427 6.00 -12.98 -8.57
CA GLY A 427 7.45 -13.21 -8.55
C GLY A 427 7.85 -14.56 -7.97
N PHE A 428 6.96 -15.54 -8.00
CA PHE A 428 7.26 -16.92 -7.61
C PHE A 428 8.29 -17.54 -8.55
N ALA A 429 9.39 -18.05 -8.00
CA ALA A 429 10.42 -18.71 -8.77
C ALA A 429 9.96 -20.13 -9.17
N LYS A 430 10.36 -20.54 -10.35
CA LYS A 430 10.03 -21.88 -10.87
C LYS A 430 10.86 -22.95 -10.14
N ALA A 431 10.19 -23.91 -9.51
CA ALA A 431 10.80 -25.15 -9.07
C ALA A 431 11.09 -26.05 -10.28
N THR A 432 12.11 -26.88 -10.20
CA THR A 432 12.47 -27.79 -11.28
C THR A 432 13.01 -29.12 -10.76
N LEU A 433 12.60 -30.21 -11.40
CA LEU A 433 13.23 -31.51 -11.27
C LEU A 433 13.87 -31.87 -12.61
N PRO A 434 14.99 -32.59 -12.64
CA PRO A 434 15.62 -32.97 -13.89
C PRO A 434 14.75 -34.01 -14.63
N ASP A 435 14.67 -33.87 -15.94
CA ASP A 435 13.90 -34.80 -16.80
C ASP A 435 14.80 -35.98 -17.25
N PRO A 436 14.44 -37.22 -16.86
CA PRO A 436 15.17 -38.42 -17.28
C PRO A 436 15.25 -38.63 -18.79
N LYS A 437 14.36 -37.99 -19.58
CA LYS A 437 14.36 -38.06 -21.05
C LYS A 437 15.19 -36.95 -21.69
N ALA A 438 15.63 -35.97 -20.92
CA ALA A 438 16.42 -34.87 -21.47
C ALA A 438 17.79 -35.34 -21.93
N LYS A 439 18.29 -34.73 -23.04
CA LYS A 439 19.60 -35.08 -23.65
C LYS A 439 20.78 -34.96 -22.66
N GLY A 440 20.65 -34.14 -21.61
CA GLY A 440 21.70 -33.96 -20.61
C GLY A 440 21.61 -34.88 -19.38
N TRP A 441 20.61 -35.75 -19.32
CA TRP A 441 20.41 -36.64 -18.16
C TRP A 441 21.54 -37.65 -18.02
N SER A 442 21.94 -37.91 -16.79
CA SER A 442 22.91 -38.95 -16.45
C SER A 442 22.44 -39.75 -15.21
N PRO A 443 22.94 -40.99 -15.02
CA PRO A 443 22.64 -41.76 -13.81
C PRO A 443 23.09 -41.04 -12.51
N THR A 444 24.01 -40.08 -12.61
CA THR A 444 24.45 -39.25 -11.49
C THR A 444 23.34 -38.32 -11.04
N ASP A 445 22.55 -37.80 -11.98
CA ASP A 445 21.43 -36.89 -11.64
C ASP A 445 20.41 -37.59 -10.74
N LEU A 446 20.07 -38.83 -11.03
CA LEU A 446 19.16 -39.65 -10.21
C LEU A 446 19.60 -39.70 -8.74
N ILE A 447 20.88 -40.07 -8.51
CA ILE A 447 21.44 -40.19 -7.16
C ILE A 447 21.67 -38.85 -6.46
N GLN A 448 21.82 -37.77 -7.24
CA GLN A 448 21.91 -36.43 -6.69
C GLN A 448 20.53 -35.91 -6.25
N VAL A 449 19.48 -36.12 -7.05
CA VAL A 449 18.11 -35.76 -6.65
C VAL A 449 17.71 -36.52 -5.37
N ALA A 450 18.14 -37.76 -5.19
CA ALA A 450 17.86 -38.56 -4.00
C ALA A 450 18.28 -37.87 -2.68
N ILE A 451 19.22 -36.94 -2.75
CA ILE A 451 19.75 -36.21 -1.60
C ILE A 451 19.51 -34.68 -1.70
N GLY A 452 18.67 -34.26 -2.67
CA GLY A 452 18.23 -32.89 -2.85
C GLY A 452 19.16 -31.97 -3.64
N TYR A 453 20.04 -32.55 -4.51
CA TYR A 453 20.83 -31.81 -5.47
C TYR A 453 20.28 -32.04 -6.89
N SER A 454 20.72 -31.27 -7.88
CA SER A 454 20.19 -31.32 -9.25
C SER A 454 18.66 -31.02 -9.34
N ALA A 455 18.03 -30.60 -8.28
CA ALA A 455 16.65 -30.16 -8.20
C ALA A 455 16.62 -28.75 -7.61
N THR A 456 15.64 -27.94 -7.97
CA THR A 456 15.48 -26.61 -7.36
C THR A 456 14.06 -26.44 -6.81
N GLU A 457 13.96 -25.98 -5.57
CA GLU A 457 12.72 -25.71 -4.86
C GLU A 457 12.78 -24.35 -4.19
N THR A 458 11.63 -23.68 -4.07
CA THR A 458 11.56 -22.52 -3.17
C THR A 458 11.34 -22.97 -1.73
N PRO A 459 11.72 -22.17 -0.73
CA PRO A 459 11.40 -22.49 0.67
C PRO A 459 9.90 -22.73 0.91
N LEU A 460 9.01 -22.04 0.15
CA LEU A 460 7.57 -22.26 0.28
C LEU A 460 7.13 -23.65 -0.24
N HIS A 461 7.75 -24.18 -1.32
CA HIS A 461 7.51 -25.56 -1.74
C HIS A 461 7.89 -26.55 -0.64
N VAL A 462 9.08 -26.38 -0.07
CA VAL A 462 9.58 -27.27 0.98
C VAL A 462 8.65 -27.27 2.18
N VAL A 463 8.25 -26.10 2.71
CA VAL A 463 7.35 -26.06 3.87
C VAL A 463 5.96 -26.61 3.54
N THR A 464 5.46 -26.45 2.32
CA THR A 464 4.17 -26.99 1.87
C THR A 464 4.20 -28.53 1.86
N PHE A 465 5.29 -29.12 1.37
CA PHE A 465 5.49 -30.57 1.42
C PHE A 465 5.54 -31.08 2.88
N TYR A 466 6.34 -30.45 3.73
CA TYR A 466 6.42 -30.85 5.14
C TYR A 466 5.12 -30.62 5.92
N ASN A 467 4.35 -29.58 5.55
CA ASN A 467 3.02 -29.37 6.09
C ASN A 467 2.10 -30.56 5.78
N ALA A 468 2.13 -31.08 4.55
CA ALA A 468 1.37 -32.28 4.19
C ALA A 468 1.79 -33.50 5.00
N VAL A 469 3.09 -33.71 5.24
CA VAL A 469 3.58 -34.77 6.09
C VAL A 469 3.03 -34.64 7.52
N ALA A 470 3.10 -33.45 8.10
CA ALA A 470 2.56 -33.16 9.44
C ALA A 470 1.02 -33.30 9.49
N ASN A 471 0.33 -33.04 8.38
CA ASN A 471 -1.12 -33.12 8.23
C ASN A 471 -1.61 -34.52 7.74
N LYS A 472 -0.88 -35.55 8.07
CA LYS A 472 -1.24 -36.97 7.77
C LYS A 472 -1.40 -37.25 6.26
N GLY A 473 -0.60 -36.58 5.43
CA GLY A 473 -0.63 -36.68 3.97
C GLY A 473 -1.58 -35.72 3.26
N LYS A 474 -2.38 -34.95 3.99
CA LYS A 474 -3.26 -33.96 3.39
C LYS A 474 -2.49 -32.65 3.11
N MET A 475 -2.20 -32.38 1.84
CA MET A 475 -1.53 -31.16 1.41
C MET A 475 -2.53 -30.00 1.35
N MET A 476 -2.23 -28.93 2.10
CA MET A 476 -2.99 -27.70 2.08
C MET A 476 -2.28 -26.66 1.20
N LYS A 477 -3.05 -25.95 0.37
CA LYS A 477 -2.52 -24.83 -0.41
C LYS A 477 -2.12 -23.69 0.53
N PRO A 478 -0.87 -23.19 0.50
CA PRO A 478 -0.49 -22.04 1.31
C PRO A 478 -1.23 -20.79 0.84
N TYR A 479 -1.68 -19.94 1.77
CA TYR A 479 -2.37 -18.70 1.47
C TYR A 479 -2.07 -17.61 2.51
N LEU A 480 -2.20 -16.35 2.09
CA LEU A 480 -1.88 -15.15 2.86
C LEU A 480 -3.09 -14.29 3.18
N VAL A 481 -4.19 -14.41 2.43
CA VAL A 481 -5.37 -13.56 2.60
C VAL A 481 -6.55 -14.40 3.08
N GLU A 482 -7.09 -14.03 4.25
CA GLU A 482 -8.24 -14.69 4.88
C GLU A 482 -9.56 -14.16 4.34
N SER A 483 -9.70 -12.82 4.31
CA SER A 483 -10.94 -12.17 3.88
C SER A 483 -10.71 -10.77 3.32
N ILE A 484 -11.71 -10.31 2.57
CA ILE A 484 -11.89 -8.93 2.16
C ILE A 484 -13.07 -8.41 2.96
N GLU A 485 -12.87 -7.29 3.65
CA GLU A 485 -13.83 -6.73 4.60
C GLU A 485 -14.15 -5.28 4.25
N LYS A 486 -15.34 -4.82 4.60
CA LYS A 486 -15.72 -3.41 4.56
C LYS A 486 -16.55 -3.08 5.79
N ASP A 487 -16.17 -2.04 6.49
CA ASP A 487 -16.86 -1.56 7.71
C ASP A 487 -17.06 -2.67 8.76
N GLY A 488 -16.09 -3.63 8.82
CA GLY A 488 -16.14 -4.79 9.71
C GLY A 488 -16.97 -5.98 9.19
N GLU A 489 -17.61 -5.86 8.02
CA GLU A 489 -18.36 -6.95 7.39
C GLU A 489 -17.51 -7.70 6.37
N VAL A 490 -17.56 -9.04 6.40
CA VAL A 490 -16.85 -9.90 5.45
C VAL A 490 -17.58 -9.92 4.12
N ILE A 491 -16.98 -9.32 3.08
CA ILE A 491 -17.51 -9.33 1.70
C ILE A 491 -17.12 -10.61 0.98
N LYS A 492 -15.89 -11.08 1.17
CA LYS A 492 -15.37 -12.30 0.56
C LYS A 492 -14.44 -13.01 1.54
N ARG A 493 -14.64 -14.31 1.72
CA ARG A 493 -13.76 -15.17 2.50
C ARG A 493 -13.07 -16.16 1.59
N PHE A 494 -11.75 -16.30 1.77
CA PHE A 494 -10.97 -17.35 1.13
C PHE A 494 -10.98 -18.58 2.03
N LYS A 495 -11.12 -19.75 1.42
CA LYS A 495 -11.13 -21.02 2.15
C LYS A 495 -9.80 -21.73 1.96
N PRO A 496 -9.33 -22.49 2.96
CA PRO A 496 -8.17 -23.36 2.81
C PRO A 496 -8.31 -24.35 1.66
#